data_280aec4d30af1fc788b97fc3a2055dde
#
_entry.id   280aec4d30af1fc788b97fc3a2055dde
#
_cell.length_a   1.000
_cell.length_b   1.000
_cell.length_c   1.000
_cell.angle_alpha   90.00
_cell.angle_beta   90.00
_cell.angle_gamma   90.00
#
_symmetry.space_group_name_H-M   'P 1'
#
loop_
_entity.id
_entity.type
_entity.pdbx_description
1 polymer ?
#
loop_
_entity_poly.entity_id
_entity_poly.type
_entity_poly.pdbx_seq_one_letter_code
_entity_poly.pdbx_strand_id
1 'polypeptide(L)'
;MLADPNAVEGDWLVARRQSAGKGRQGRLWQSINGNFAGSTLIRLRDGDPPPATLALAAGLALIEATDAAAPGLDTQLKWPNDLMLGAGKLGGILLERAGDRVVAGFGVNLAAAPAIDGRRTASLDGAVTPKGFAPLLAASIDRLLAAWRSSDPAAFARAWQARAHPVGTPISVHNMPGDWLTGRFDGLAPDGALRLQLDDGRIELVRAGDVSLA
;
A
#
# COMPACT_ATOMS: atom_id res chain seq x y z
N MET A 1 -11.60 -15.50 -1.82
CA MET A 1 -11.90 -14.60 -2.96
C MET A 1 -11.20 -15.04 -4.25
N LEU A 2 -9.88 -15.22 -4.33
CA LEU A 2 -9.21 -15.64 -5.58
C LEU A 2 -9.73 -16.98 -6.12
N ALA A 3 -9.92 -17.96 -5.24
CA ALA A 3 -10.40 -19.30 -5.60
C ALA A 3 -11.93 -19.45 -5.57
N ASP A 4 -12.68 -18.43 -5.14
CA ASP A 4 -14.13 -18.48 -5.06
C ASP A 4 -14.74 -18.08 -6.42
N PRO A 5 -15.40 -19.00 -7.15
CA PRO A 5 -15.96 -18.70 -8.45
C PRO A 5 -17.13 -17.70 -8.39
N ASN A 6 -17.77 -17.54 -7.24
CA ASN A 6 -18.93 -16.66 -7.06
C ASN A 6 -18.52 -15.23 -6.67
N ALA A 7 -17.27 -15.01 -6.26
CA ALA A 7 -16.82 -13.67 -5.91
C ALA A 7 -16.74 -12.78 -7.16
N VAL A 8 -17.32 -11.59 -7.07
CA VAL A 8 -17.37 -10.60 -8.15
C VAL A 8 -16.52 -9.36 -7.81
N GLU A 9 -16.20 -8.55 -8.82
CA GLU A 9 -15.49 -7.28 -8.63
C GLU A 9 -16.29 -6.38 -7.68
N GLY A 10 -15.58 -5.80 -6.71
CA GLY A 10 -16.16 -4.93 -5.69
C GLY A 10 -16.65 -5.66 -4.43
N ASP A 11 -16.65 -7.01 -4.42
CA ASP A 11 -16.90 -7.74 -3.17
C ASP A 11 -15.85 -7.44 -2.13
N TRP A 12 -16.28 -7.29 -0.88
CA TRP A 12 -15.42 -7.09 0.27
C TRP A 12 -15.51 -8.25 1.27
N LEU A 13 -14.36 -8.68 1.75
CA LEU A 13 -14.23 -9.57 2.90
C LEU A 13 -13.55 -8.79 4.02
N VAL A 14 -14.27 -8.51 5.11
CA VAL A 14 -13.72 -7.85 6.29
C VAL A 14 -13.65 -8.83 7.44
N ALA A 15 -12.46 -9.03 7.99
CA ALA A 15 -12.21 -9.94 9.10
C ALA A 15 -12.11 -9.17 10.43
N ARG A 16 -12.81 -9.63 11.47
CA ARG A 16 -12.62 -9.14 12.84
C ARG A 16 -11.28 -9.59 13.42
N ARG A 17 -10.82 -10.77 13.02
CA ARG A 17 -9.55 -11.38 13.42
C ARG A 17 -9.04 -12.28 12.31
N GLN A 18 -7.74 -12.23 12.06
CA GLN A 18 -7.06 -13.15 11.15
C GLN A 18 -6.23 -14.15 11.96
N SER A 19 -6.40 -15.44 11.72
CA SER A 19 -5.56 -16.49 12.30
C SER A 19 -4.23 -16.67 11.57
N ALA A 20 -4.15 -16.25 10.30
CA ALA A 20 -2.99 -16.36 9.44
C ALA A 20 -2.86 -15.11 8.54
N GLY A 21 -2.80 -13.94 9.16
CA GLY A 21 -2.61 -12.67 8.44
C GLY A 21 -1.26 -12.66 7.72
N LYS A 22 -1.26 -12.29 6.45
CA LYS A 22 -0.06 -12.28 5.60
C LYS A 22 0.28 -10.87 5.13
N GLY A 23 1.56 -10.55 5.16
CA GLY A 23 2.17 -9.46 4.44
C GLY A 23 2.99 -9.96 3.26
N ARG A 24 3.70 -9.08 2.58
CA ARG A 24 4.61 -9.42 1.48
C ARG A 24 5.70 -10.39 1.95
N GLN A 25 6.18 -11.23 1.02
CA GLN A 25 7.27 -12.19 1.28
C GLN A 25 6.95 -13.17 2.44
N GLY A 26 5.64 -13.46 2.66
CA GLY A 26 5.23 -14.38 3.73
C GLY A 26 5.36 -13.86 5.15
N ARG A 27 5.67 -12.58 5.34
CA ARG A 27 5.74 -11.98 6.69
C ARG A 27 4.38 -12.02 7.36
N LEU A 28 4.38 -12.24 8.68
CA LEU A 28 3.16 -12.23 9.48
C LEU A 28 2.58 -10.81 9.57
N TRP A 29 1.27 -10.68 9.30
CA TRP A 29 0.49 -9.52 9.69
C TRP A 29 -0.21 -9.81 11.01
N GLN A 30 0.13 -9.07 12.06
CA GLN A 30 -0.44 -9.27 13.40
C GLN A 30 -1.87 -8.71 13.45
N SER A 31 -2.83 -9.58 13.77
CA SER A 31 -4.22 -9.19 13.95
C SER A 31 -4.49 -8.77 15.38
N ILE A 32 -4.67 -7.47 15.60
CA ILE A 32 -5.07 -6.90 16.89
C ILE A 32 -6.55 -6.55 16.82
N ASN A 33 -7.29 -6.82 17.89
CA ASN A 33 -8.72 -6.48 17.96
C ASN A 33 -8.94 -4.97 17.84
N GLY A 34 -9.89 -4.57 17.00
CA GLY A 34 -10.14 -3.16 16.71
C GLY A 34 -9.31 -2.58 15.56
N ASN A 35 -8.33 -3.32 15.03
CA ASN A 35 -7.64 -2.97 13.80
C ASN A 35 -8.43 -3.43 12.57
N PHE A 36 -8.20 -2.78 11.43
CA PHE A 36 -8.85 -3.14 10.18
C PHE A 36 -8.06 -4.22 9.43
N ALA A 37 -8.76 -5.22 8.96
CA ALA A 37 -8.27 -6.19 7.99
C ALA A 37 -9.38 -6.48 6.99
N GLY A 38 -9.21 -6.03 5.77
CA GLY A 38 -10.20 -6.19 4.70
C GLY A 38 -9.55 -6.46 3.36
N SER A 39 -10.28 -7.11 2.47
CA SER A 39 -9.82 -7.40 1.11
C SER A 39 -10.97 -7.21 0.13
N THR A 40 -10.65 -6.72 -1.07
CA THR A 40 -11.61 -6.61 -2.18
C THR A 40 -11.09 -7.30 -3.42
N LEU A 41 -12.01 -7.77 -4.26
CA LEU A 41 -11.69 -8.38 -5.55
C LEU A 41 -11.74 -7.34 -6.65
N ILE A 42 -10.71 -7.32 -7.47
CA ILE A 42 -10.58 -6.50 -8.68
C ILE A 42 -10.39 -7.45 -9.86
N ARG A 43 -11.05 -7.19 -10.98
CA ARG A 43 -10.83 -7.90 -12.24
C ARG A 43 -10.07 -7.04 -13.20
N LEU A 44 -8.93 -7.55 -13.67
CA LEU A 44 -8.19 -6.94 -14.76
C LEU A 44 -8.96 -7.12 -16.07
N ARG A 45 -8.98 -6.07 -16.88
CA ARG A 45 -9.68 -6.03 -18.18
C ARG A 45 -8.66 -5.78 -19.29
N ASP A 46 -9.02 -6.16 -20.50
CA ASP A 46 -8.25 -5.76 -21.67
C ASP A 46 -8.23 -4.23 -21.75
N GLY A 47 -7.02 -3.68 -21.94
CA GLY A 47 -6.82 -2.23 -21.96
C GLY A 47 -6.56 -1.56 -20.61
N ASP A 48 -6.67 -2.29 -19.49
CA ASP A 48 -6.25 -1.75 -18.19
C ASP A 48 -4.74 -1.40 -18.19
N PRO A 49 -4.31 -0.39 -17.40
CA PRO A 49 -2.90 -0.10 -17.20
C PRO A 49 -2.12 -1.31 -16.66
N PRO A 50 -0.78 -1.30 -16.73
CA PRO A 50 0.03 -2.39 -16.19
C PRO A 50 -0.39 -2.77 -14.76
N PRO A 51 -0.66 -4.05 -14.45
CA PRO A 51 -1.19 -4.47 -13.14
C PRO A 51 -0.33 -4.05 -11.94
N ALA A 52 0.98 -3.86 -12.14
CA ALA A 52 1.88 -3.36 -11.10
C ALA A 52 1.48 -1.96 -10.59
N THR A 53 0.91 -1.11 -11.46
CA THR A 53 0.47 0.24 -11.10
C THR A 53 -0.81 0.26 -10.26
N LEU A 54 -1.53 -0.87 -10.17
CA LEU A 54 -2.67 -1.00 -9.27
C LEU A 54 -2.28 -0.80 -7.79
N ALA A 55 -1.02 -1.11 -7.44
CA ALA A 55 -0.49 -0.83 -6.11
C ALA A 55 -0.49 0.67 -5.78
N LEU A 56 -0.30 1.53 -6.78
CA LEU A 56 -0.35 2.98 -6.60
C LEU A 56 -1.78 3.45 -6.33
N ALA A 57 -2.75 2.94 -7.10
CA ALA A 57 -4.17 3.23 -6.87
C ALA A 57 -4.63 2.76 -5.49
N ALA A 58 -4.25 1.55 -5.08
CA ALA A 58 -4.56 1.03 -3.75
C ALA A 58 -3.91 1.85 -2.62
N GLY A 59 -2.67 2.33 -2.83
CA GLY A 59 -1.98 3.22 -1.90
C GLY A 59 -2.70 4.56 -1.72
N LEU A 60 -3.06 5.19 -2.84
CA LEU A 60 -3.83 6.43 -2.82
C LEU A 60 -5.20 6.25 -2.16
N ALA A 61 -5.91 5.14 -2.44
CA ALA A 61 -7.18 4.86 -1.80
C ALA A 61 -7.05 4.69 -0.28
N LEU A 62 -6.01 4.01 0.16
CA LEU A 62 -5.78 3.79 1.58
C LEU A 62 -5.47 5.09 2.32
N ILE A 63 -4.60 5.94 1.77
CA ILE A 63 -4.25 7.22 2.42
C ILE A 63 -5.44 8.18 2.43
N GLU A 64 -6.22 8.28 1.36
CA GLU A 64 -7.42 9.12 1.32
C GLU A 64 -8.50 8.67 2.32
N ALA A 65 -8.74 7.35 2.42
CA ALA A 65 -9.65 6.80 3.43
C ALA A 65 -9.17 7.10 4.85
N THR A 66 -7.86 7.08 5.07
CA THR A 66 -7.25 7.40 6.37
C THR A 66 -7.40 8.88 6.70
N ASP A 67 -7.13 9.77 5.74
CA ASP A 67 -7.29 11.21 5.92
C ASP A 67 -8.76 11.59 6.21
N ALA A 68 -9.71 10.91 5.54
CA ALA A 68 -11.13 11.11 5.79
C ALA A 68 -11.55 10.60 7.19
N ALA A 69 -10.94 9.50 7.65
CA ALA A 69 -11.24 8.91 8.95
C ALA A 69 -10.61 9.68 10.12
N ALA A 70 -9.45 10.27 9.92
CA ALA A 70 -8.67 11.00 10.93
C ALA A 70 -7.97 12.21 10.29
N PRO A 71 -8.68 13.31 10.07
CA PRO A 71 -8.13 14.49 9.40
C PRO A 71 -6.97 15.14 10.17
N GLY A 72 -6.03 15.73 9.43
CA GLY A 72 -4.93 16.52 10.00
C GLY A 72 -3.72 15.71 10.48
N LEU A 73 -3.70 14.40 10.25
CA LEU A 73 -2.54 13.56 10.54
C LEU A 73 -1.48 13.67 9.43
N ASP A 74 -0.21 13.58 9.80
CA ASP A 74 0.91 13.52 8.86
C ASP A 74 1.09 12.10 8.33
N THR A 75 0.20 11.73 7.39
CA THR A 75 0.24 10.43 6.71
C THR A 75 1.03 10.51 5.41
N GLN A 76 1.84 9.49 5.15
CA GLN A 76 2.66 9.39 3.95
C GLN A 76 2.66 7.97 3.39
N LEU A 77 2.78 7.87 2.06
CA LEU A 77 2.99 6.59 1.41
C LEU A 77 4.48 6.26 1.37
N LYS A 78 4.82 5.02 1.69
CA LYS A 78 6.17 4.48 1.52
C LYS A 78 6.13 3.31 0.55
N TRP A 79 6.92 3.44 -0.52
CA TRP A 79 7.04 2.38 -1.51
C TRP A 79 7.56 1.08 -0.89
N PRO A 80 7.04 -0.07 -1.32
CA PRO A 80 6.04 -0.21 -2.38
C PRO A 80 4.59 -0.22 -1.90
N ASN A 81 4.28 -0.38 -0.61
CA ASN A 81 2.96 -0.78 -0.15
C ASN A 81 2.61 -0.39 1.28
N ASP A 82 3.38 0.52 1.88
CA ASP A 82 3.19 0.92 3.26
C ASP A 82 2.52 2.30 3.37
N LEU A 83 1.59 2.43 4.30
CA LEU A 83 1.09 3.69 4.80
C LEU A 83 1.78 3.99 6.13
N MET A 84 2.35 5.19 6.23
CA MET A 84 3.08 5.68 7.39
C MET A 84 2.29 6.76 8.12
N LEU A 85 2.47 6.86 9.43
CA LEU A 85 2.09 8.00 10.26
C LEU A 85 3.35 8.44 11.02
N GLY A 86 3.87 9.60 10.64
CA GLY A 86 5.22 9.99 11.03
C GLY A 86 6.24 8.91 10.65
N ALA A 87 7.09 8.50 11.57
CA ALA A 87 8.10 7.45 11.35
C ALA A 87 7.57 6.01 11.51
N GLY A 88 6.29 5.82 11.91
CA GLY A 88 5.71 4.52 12.20
C GLY A 88 4.84 3.97 11.06
N LYS A 89 4.89 2.66 10.83
CA LYS A 89 3.98 2.01 9.88
C LYS A 89 2.58 1.94 10.49
N LEU A 90 1.63 2.61 9.84
CA LEU A 90 0.21 2.62 10.18
C LEU A 90 -0.56 1.49 9.49
N GLY A 91 -0.24 1.22 8.24
CA GLY A 91 -0.95 0.22 7.45
C GLY A 91 -0.10 -0.38 6.34
N GLY A 92 -0.65 -1.38 5.68
CA GLY A 92 0.00 -2.03 4.55
C GLY A 92 -1.00 -2.64 3.58
N ILE A 93 -0.57 -2.81 2.35
CA ILE A 93 -1.33 -3.35 1.23
C ILE A 93 -0.66 -4.62 0.75
N LEU A 94 -1.46 -5.63 0.42
CA LEU A 94 -1.01 -6.85 -0.24
C LEU A 94 -1.86 -7.09 -1.48
N LEU A 95 -1.24 -7.13 -2.64
CA LEU A 95 -1.89 -7.53 -3.88
C LEU A 95 -1.51 -8.97 -4.21
N GLU A 96 -2.51 -9.82 -4.37
CA GLU A 96 -2.35 -11.22 -4.80
C GLU A 96 -3.13 -11.43 -6.10
N ARG A 97 -2.47 -12.04 -7.10
CA ARG A 97 -3.05 -12.17 -8.44
C ARG A 97 -3.13 -13.65 -8.87
N ALA A 98 -4.26 -14.01 -9.49
CA ALA A 98 -4.44 -15.29 -10.20
C ALA A 98 -5.20 -15.01 -11.50
N GLY A 99 -4.53 -15.12 -12.63
CA GLY A 99 -5.10 -14.78 -13.94
C GLY A 99 -5.48 -13.29 -14.04
N ASP A 100 -6.76 -13.04 -14.34
CA ASP A 100 -7.38 -11.71 -14.38
C ASP A 100 -7.86 -11.20 -13.01
N ARG A 101 -7.83 -12.04 -11.97
CA ARG A 101 -8.33 -11.71 -10.63
C ARG A 101 -7.18 -11.20 -9.77
N VAL A 102 -7.40 -10.04 -9.14
CA VAL A 102 -6.49 -9.47 -8.13
C VAL A 102 -7.28 -9.29 -6.84
N VAL A 103 -6.77 -9.80 -5.73
CA VAL A 103 -7.26 -9.47 -4.40
C VAL A 103 -6.35 -8.41 -3.80
N ALA A 104 -6.93 -7.26 -3.51
CA ALA A 104 -6.28 -6.18 -2.78
C ALA A 104 -6.63 -6.31 -1.29
N GLY A 105 -5.65 -6.73 -0.48
CA GLY A 105 -5.74 -6.82 0.97
C GLY A 105 -5.18 -5.58 1.66
N PHE A 106 -5.89 -5.09 2.66
CA PHE A 106 -5.56 -3.91 3.45
C PHE A 106 -5.52 -4.26 4.93
N GLY A 107 -4.42 -3.94 5.58
CA GLY A 107 -4.30 -3.98 7.03
C GLY A 107 -4.00 -2.58 7.57
N VAL A 108 -4.78 -2.11 8.55
CA VAL A 108 -4.58 -0.78 9.16
C VAL A 108 -4.68 -0.87 10.68
N ASN A 109 -3.73 -0.29 11.36
CA ASN A 109 -3.67 -0.20 12.81
C ASN A 109 -4.61 0.92 13.29
N LEU A 110 -5.91 0.64 13.41
CA LEU A 110 -6.89 1.64 13.83
C LEU A 110 -6.87 1.83 15.35
N ALA A 111 -6.91 0.73 16.11
CA ALA A 111 -7.01 0.76 17.56
C ALA A 111 -5.65 0.77 18.26
N ALA A 112 -4.72 -0.05 17.81
CA ALA A 112 -3.40 -0.19 18.42
C ALA A 112 -2.34 -0.66 17.43
N ALA A 113 -1.12 -0.21 17.64
CA ALA A 113 0.05 -0.64 16.87
C ALA A 113 0.70 -1.88 17.52
N PRO A 114 1.06 -2.92 16.73
CA PRO A 114 1.80 -4.05 17.27
C PRO A 114 3.24 -3.65 17.63
N ALA A 115 3.79 -4.20 18.70
CA ALA A 115 5.22 -4.14 18.98
C ALA A 115 5.95 -5.11 18.04
N ILE A 116 6.83 -4.60 17.18
CA ILE A 116 7.63 -5.41 16.24
C ILE A 116 9.10 -5.00 16.39
N ASP A 117 9.96 -5.95 16.73
CA ASP A 117 11.38 -5.69 16.90
C ASP A 117 12.01 -5.08 15.63
N GLY A 118 12.78 -4.01 15.82
CA GLY A 118 13.47 -3.31 14.72
C GLY A 118 12.55 -2.54 13.76
N ARG A 119 11.25 -2.38 14.07
CA ARG A 119 10.31 -1.63 13.23
C ARG A 119 9.45 -0.67 14.04
N ARG A 120 9.39 0.57 13.58
CA ARG A 120 8.44 1.53 14.14
C ARG A 120 7.05 1.28 13.56
N THR A 121 6.06 1.20 14.43
CA THR A 121 4.65 1.03 14.10
C THR A 121 3.84 2.18 14.68
N ALA A 122 2.72 2.51 14.07
CA ALA A 122 1.79 3.55 14.52
C ALA A 122 0.36 3.04 14.44
N SER A 123 -0.55 3.72 15.14
CA SER A 123 -2.00 3.49 15.11
C SER A 123 -2.75 4.80 15.06
N LEU A 124 -4.04 4.75 14.77
CA LEU A 124 -4.95 5.89 14.92
C LEU A 124 -5.53 6.01 16.34
N ASP A 125 -5.05 5.21 17.29
CA ASP A 125 -5.43 5.21 18.71
C ASP A 125 -6.95 5.17 18.95
N GLY A 126 -7.68 4.48 18.07
CA GLY A 126 -9.12 4.31 18.17
C GLY A 126 -9.95 5.47 17.61
N ALA A 127 -9.35 6.41 16.88
CA ALA A 127 -10.07 7.55 16.28
C ALA A 127 -11.23 7.10 15.37
N VAL A 128 -11.13 5.91 14.77
CA VAL A 128 -12.18 5.29 13.95
C VAL A 128 -12.25 3.79 14.21
N THR A 129 -13.47 3.23 14.15
CA THR A 129 -13.66 1.77 14.23
C THR A 129 -13.52 1.12 12.87
N PRO A 130 -13.24 -0.20 12.79
CA PRO A 130 -13.23 -0.92 11.50
C PRO A 130 -14.52 -0.78 10.71
N LYS A 131 -15.68 -0.73 11.38
CA LYS A 131 -16.99 -0.51 10.77
C LYS A 131 -17.12 0.88 10.16
N GLY A 132 -16.57 1.90 10.80
CA GLY A 132 -16.54 3.27 10.27
C GLY A 132 -15.52 3.46 9.14
N PHE A 133 -14.38 2.76 9.21
CA PHE A 133 -13.32 2.85 8.21
C PHE A 133 -13.66 2.12 6.90
N ALA A 134 -14.30 0.96 6.97
CA ALA A 134 -14.60 0.11 5.81
C ALA A 134 -15.30 0.85 4.67
N PRO A 135 -16.40 1.62 4.88
CA PRO A 135 -17.08 2.32 3.79
C PRO A 135 -16.23 3.45 3.18
N LEU A 136 -15.37 4.11 3.97
CA LEU A 136 -14.45 5.13 3.45
C LEU A 136 -13.44 4.53 2.49
N LEU A 137 -12.84 3.40 2.87
CA LEU A 137 -11.89 2.69 2.01
C LEU A 137 -12.56 2.12 0.77
N ALA A 138 -13.76 1.54 0.89
CA ALA A 138 -14.51 1.02 -0.25
C ALA A 138 -14.81 2.11 -1.28
N ALA A 139 -15.33 3.25 -0.84
CA ALA A 139 -15.62 4.39 -1.71
C ALA A 139 -14.35 4.95 -2.40
N SER A 140 -13.22 5.01 -1.67
CA SER A 140 -11.95 5.46 -2.23
C SER A 140 -11.41 4.47 -3.27
N ILE A 141 -11.53 3.15 -3.02
CA ILE A 141 -11.13 2.10 -3.97
C ILE A 141 -11.97 2.19 -5.24
N ASP A 142 -13.28 2.28 -5.15
CA ASP A 142 -14.18 2.34 -6.31
C ASP A 142 -13.84 3.53 -7.21
N ARG A 143 -13.67 4.71 -6.62
CA ARG A 143 -13.32 5.92 -7.33
C ARG A 143 -11.93 5.85 -7.96
N LEU A 144 -10.92 5.39 -7.20
CA LEU A 144 -9.54 5.35 -7.69
C LEU A 144 -9.29 4.20 -8.67
N LEU A 145 -10.03 3.10 -8.58
CA LEU A 145 -9.99 2.03 -9.58
C LEU A 145 -10.57 2.53 -10.92
N ALA A 146 -11.67 3.26 -10.90
CA ALA A 146 -12.24 3.88 -12.10
C ALA A 146 -11.25 4.90 -12.73
N ALA A 147 -10.65 5.74 -11.91
CA ALA A 147 -9.65 6.71 -12.35
C ALA A 147 -8.38 6.00 -12.89
N TRP A 148 -7.90 4.94 -12.25
CA TRP A 148 -6.73 4.16 -12.69
C TRP A 148 -6.96 3.59 -14.09
N ARG A 149 -8.16 3.09 -14.38
CA ARG A 149 -8.51 2.53 -15.69
C ARG A 149 -8.56 3.57 -16.81
N SER A 150 -8.83 4.83 -16.48
CA SER A 150 -9.04 5.90 -17.48
C SER A 150 -7.91 6.92 -17.57
N SER A 151 -6.95 6.90 -16.64
CA SER A 151 -5.91 7.91 -16.53
C SER A 151 -4.58 7.47 -17.14
N ASP A 152 -3.76 8.45 -17.50
CA ASP A 152 -2.36 8.23 -17.82
C ASP A 152 -1.61 7.63 -16.61
N PRO A 153 -0.90 6.50 -16.76
CA PRO A 153 -0.11 5.90 -15.68
C PRO A 153 0.87 6.86 -15.01
N ALA A 154 1.45 7.79 -15.78
CA ALA A 154 2.34 8.81 -15.23
C ALA A 154 1.62 9.78 -14.28
N ALA A 155 0.33 10.06 -14.50
CA ALA A 155 -0.47 10.88 -13.60
C ALA A 155 -0.66 10.19 -12.25
N PHE A 156 -0.91 8.88 -12.23
CA PHE A 156 -0.97 8.09 -10.99
C PHE A 156 0.35 8.05 -10.25
N ALA A 157 1.47 7.86 -10.94
CA ALA A 157 2.81 7.92 -10.34
C ALA A 157 3.05 9.29 -9.68
N ARG A 158 2.71 10.40 -10.35
CA ARG A 158 2.82 11.76 -9.80
C ARG A 158 1.91 11.98 -8.59
N ALA A 159 0.64 11.54 -8.65
CA ALA A 159 -0.30 11.66 -7.54
C ALA A 159 0.18 10.88 -6.31
N TRP A 160 0.68 9.66 -6.50
CA TRP A 160 1.26 8.85 -5.44
C TRP A 160 2.50 9.51 -4.84
N GLN A 161 3.39 10.02 -5.69
CA GLN A 161 4.62 10.70 -5.27
C GLN A 161 4.35 11.97 -4.46
N ALA A 162 3.29 12.71 -4.78
CA ALA A 162 2.86 13.88 -4.00
C ALA A 162 2.43 13.54 -2.57
N ARG A 163 2.14 12.26 -2.29
CA ARG A 163 1.74 11.75 -0.97
C ARG A 163 2.83 10.86 -0.33
N ALA A 164 3.98 10.74 -0.98
CA ALA A 164 5.13 9.95 -0.50
C ALA A 164 6.15 10.83 0.25
N HIS A 165 7.22 10.18 0.70
CA HIS A 165 8.39 10.91 1.19
C HIS A 165 8.94 11.86 0.13
N PRO A 166 9.50 13.01 0.53
CA PRO A 166 10.06 13.98 -0.41
C PRO A 166 11.16 13.36 -1.30
N VAL A 167 11.24 13.84 -2.54
CA VAL A 167 12.39 13.54 -3.41
C VAL A 167 13.68 13.99 -2.71
N GLY A 168 14.73 13.19 -2.81
CA GLY A 168 16.00 13.39 -2.11
C GLY A 168 16.08 12.67 -0.76
N THR A 169 14.99 12.07 -0.24
CA THR A 169 15.03 11.29 1.00
C THR A 169 16.01 10.14 0.87
N PRO A 170 16.99 10.00 1.79
CA PRO A 170 17.90 8.85 1.81
C PRO A 170 17.13 7.56 2.09
N ILE A 171 17.34 6.57 1.25
CA ILE A 171 16.69 5.25 1.36
C ILE A 171 17.65 4.12 1.05
N SER A 172 17.39 2.97 1.65
CA SER A 172 18.04 1.72 1.30
C SER A 172 17.01 0.74 0.79
N VAL A 173 17.31 0.08 -0.32
CA VAL A 173 16.44 -0.95 -0.94
C VAL A 173 17.15 -2.28 -0.89
N HIS A 174 16.45 -3.33 -0.52
CA HIS A 174 16.98 -4.68 -0.61
C HIS A 174 15.98 -5.63 -1.30
N ASN A 175 16.49 -6.41 -2.23
CA ASN A 175 15.72 -7.39 -2.97
C ASN A 175 15.93 -8.80 -2.41
N MET A 176 17.14 -9.10 -1.95
CA MET A 176 17.54 -10.38 -1.34
C MET A 176 18.42 -10.15 -0.11
N PRO A 177 18.49 -11.12 0.82
CA PRO A 177 19.39 -11.00 1.97
C PRO A 177 20.83 -10.72 1.54
N GLY A 178 21.38 -9.63 2.05
CA GLY A 178 22.75 -9.21 1.75
C GLY A 178 22.93 -8.30 0.53
N ASP A 179 21.89 -8.09 -0.27
CA ASP A 179 21.91 -7.18 -1.44
C ASP A 179 21.20 -5.88 -1.10
N TRP A 180 21.99 -4.88 -0.67
CA TRP A 180 21.53 -3.55 -0.32
C TRP A 180 21.97 -2.54 -1.37
N LEU A 181 20.99 -1.81 -1.91
CA LEU A 181 21.23 -0.68 -2.78
C LEU A 181 20.83 0.60 -2.04
N THR A 182 21.79 1.48 -1.78
CA THR A 182 21.57 2.75 -1.08
C THR A 182 21.58 3.92 -2.06
N GLY A 183 20.80 4.94 -1.76
CA GLY A 183 20.71 6.14 -2.58
C GLY A 183 19.63 7.08 -2.07
N ARG A 184 19.14 7.93 -2.96
CA ARG A 184 18.06 8.88 -2.67
C ARG A 184 16.82 8.55 -3.48
N PHE A 185 15.66 8.69 -2.85
CA PHE A 185 14.37 8.58 -3.54
C PHE A 185 14.26 9.67 -4.61
N ASP A 186 14.10 9.28 -5.88
CA ASP A 186 13.93 10.16 -7.03
C ASP A 186 12.54 10.02 -7.68
N GLY A 187 11.56 9.60 -6.88
CA GLY A 187 10.19 9.43 -7.33
C GLY A 187 9.90 8.04 -7.93
N LEU A 188 8.87 7.97 -8.75
CA LEU A 188 8.44 6.75 -9.43
C LEU A 188 8.48 6.90 -10.95
N ALA A 189 8.78 5.80 -11.64
CA ALA A 189 8.56 5.68 -13.07
C ALA A 189 7.05 5.45 -13.36
N PRO A 190 6.58 5.68 -14.61
CA PRO A 190 5.17 5.49 -14.98
C PRO A 190 4.65 4.07 -14.74
N ASP A 191 5.52 3.06 -14.76
CA ASP A 191 5.18 1.66 -14.47
C ASP A 191 5.13 1.34 -12.96
N GLY A 192 5.33 2.35 -12.08
CA GLY A 192 5.32 2.21 -10.64
C GLY A 192 6.66 1.75 -10.05
N ALA A 193 7.70 1.58 -10.86
CA ALA A 193 9.04 1.28 -10.35
C ALA A 193 9.59 2.45 -9.54
N LEU A 194 10.25 2.13 -8.42
CA LEU A 194 10.96 3.13 -7.62
C LEU A 194 12.19 3.62 -8.41
N ARG A 195 12.37 4.93 -8.49
CA ARG A 195 13.57 5.58 -9.01
C ARG A 195 14.50 5.85 -7.83
N LEU A 196 15.67 5.21 -7.85
CA LEU A 196 16.71 5.38 -6.84
C LEU A 196 17.90 6.09 -7.48
N GLN A 197 18.19 7.29 -7.03
CA GLN A 197 19.41 8.00 -7.42
C GLN A 197 20.59 7.52 -6.58
N LEU A 198 21.57 6.93 -7.23
CA LEU A 198 22.81 6.47 -6.60
C LEU A 198 23.78 7.64 -6.38
N ASP A 199 24.84 7.43 -5.57
CA ASP A 199 25.84 8.46 -5.25
C ASP A 199 26.64 8.94 -6.46
N ASP A 200 26.74 8.12 -7.50
CA ASP A 200 27.38 8.48 -8.77
C ASP A 200 26.44 9.23 -9.75
N GLY A 201 25.21 9.54 -9.31
CA GLY A 201 24.20 10.25 -10.08
C GLY A 201 23.35 9.39 -11.01
N ARG A 202 23.66 8.09 -11.16
CA ARG A 202 22.83 7.17 -11.96
C ARG A 202 21.49 6.95 -11.29
N ILE A 203 20.46 6.74 -12.12
CA ILE A 203 19.12 6.34 -11.66
C ILE A 203 18.96 4.84 -11.86
N GLU A 204 18.69 4.12 -10.76
CA GLU A 204 18.35 2.71 -10.79
C GLU A 204 16.82 2.54 -10.68
N LEU A 205 16.22 1.67 -11.53
CA LEU A 205 14.80 1.37 -11.50
C LEU A 205 14.55 0.08 -10.72
N VAL A 206 14.00 0.22 -9.53
CA VAL A 206 13.69 -0.90 -8.64
C VAL A 206 12.21 -1.29 -8.78
N ARG A 207 11.95 -2.53 -9.24
CA ARG A 207 10.59 -3.05 -9.45
C ARG A 207 10.07 -3.92 -8.33
N ALA A 208 10.95 -4.43 -7.48
CA ALA A 208 10.62 -5.20 -6.30
C ALA A 208 11.63 -4.91 -5.19
N GLY A 209 11.26 -5.15 -3.95
CA GLY A 209 12.13 -4.97 -2.79
C GLY A 209 11.41 -4.34 -1.61
N ASP A 210 12.12 -4.24 -0.51
CA ASP A 210 11.69 -3.51 0.68
C ASP A 210 12.54 -2.25 0.83
N VAL A 211 11.92 -1.16 1.23
CA VAL A 211 12.58 0.14 1.45
C VAL A 211 12.71 0.40 2.95
N SER A 212 13.91 0.75 3.36
CA SER A 212 14.18 1.34 4.68
C SER A 212 14.52 2.83 4.49
N LEU A 213 13.94 3.67 5.33
CA LEU A 213 14.33 5.07 5.46
C LEU A 213 15.57 5.13 6.33
N ALA A 214 16.55 5.91 5.94
CA ALA A 214 17.78 6.10 6.69
C ALA A 214 17.58 7.04 7.90
#